data_e6872dda489b16292f3f73b66acf442e
#
_entry.id   e6872dda489b16292f3f73b66acf442e
#
_cell.length_a   1.000
_cell.length_b   1.000
_cell.length_c   1.000
_cell.angle_alpha   90.00
_cell.angle_beta   90.00
_cell.angle_gamma   90.00
#
_symmetry.space_group_name_H-M   'P 1'
#
loop_
_entity.id
_entity.type
_entity.pdbx_description
1 polymer ?
#
loop_
_entity_poly.entity_id
_entity_poly.type
_entity_poly.pdbx_seq_one_letter_code
_entity_poly.pdbx_strand_id
1 'polypeptide(L)'
;MDLVYDEYHSLISEIKQYLLLRFRLKKMHELSIAMSIVDIAEEEVKKNNASKVIEIELEIGKLSGIEPYALDFAWDQAILKTVLENAERKTLYVEAWAKCLDCGHEFEIDNFYDECPSCQSYMKELISGKELRVKSLTVI
;
A
#
# COMPACT_ATOMS: atom_id res chain seq x y z
N MET A 1 7.24 2.30 -19.29
CA MET A 1 5.93 1.71 -18.93
C MET A 1 5.42 0.74 -20.00
N ASP A 2 5.48 1.10 -21.26
CA ASP A 2 5.00 0.25 -22.37
C ASP A 2 5.78 -1.07 -22.51
N LEU A 3 7.09 -1.07 -22.24
CA LEU A 3 7.95 -2.27 -22.22
C LEU A 3 7.55 -3.30 -21.15
N VAL A 4 7.09 -2.88 -19.99
CA VAL A 4 6.62 -3.78 -18.92
C VAL A 4 5.28 -4.40 -19.30
N TYR A 5 4.45 -3.66 -20.01
CA TYR A 5 3.14 -4.13 -20.48
C TYR A 5 3.27 -5.16 -21.61
N ASP A 6 4.20 -4.98 -22.52
CA ASP A 6 4.47 -5.92 -23.64
C ASP A 6 5.10 -7.22 -23.14
N GLU A 7 6.04 -7.16 -22.20
CA GLU A 7 6.57 -8.35 -21.53
C GLU A 7 5.48 -9.13 -20.78
N TYR A 8 4.53 -8.43 -20.19
CA TYR A 8 3.40 -9.01 -19.49
C TYR A 8 2.46 -9.76 -20.44
N HIS A 9 2.15 -9.21 -21.60
CA HIS A 9 1.29 -9.87 -22.59
C HIS A 9 1.94 -11.08 -23.26
N SER A 10 3.25 -11.08 -23.48
CA SER A 10 3.97 -12.20 -24.08
C SER A 10 4.07 -13.43 -23.14
N LEU A 11 3.84 -13.24 -21.84
CA LEU A 11 3.97 -14.26 -20.80
C LEU A 11 2.68 -15.00 -20.47
N ILE A 12 1.55 -14.64 -21.06
CA ILE A 12 0.21 -15.21 -20.74
C ILE A 12 -0.03 -16.60 -21.32
N SER A 13 0.88 -17.18 -22.11
CA SER A 13 0.60 -18.36 -22.92
C SER A 13 0.80 -19.73 -22.24
N GLU A 14 1.29 -19.82 -21.00
CA GLU A 14 1.53 -21.11 -20.34
C GLU A 14 1.15 -21.15 -18.84
N ILE A 15 0.56 -22.28 -18.41
CA ILE A 15 0.05 -22.52 -17.04
C ILE A 15 1.15 -22.45 -15.96
N LYS A 16 2.39 -22.79 -16.27
CA LYS A 16 3.54 -22.66 -15.36
C LYS A 16 3.83 -21.19 -15.01
N GLN A 17 3.41 -20.27 -15.82
CA GLN A 17 3.61 -18.85 -15.65
C GLN A 17 2.53 -18.22 -14.77
N TYR A 18 1.42 -18.94 -14.49
CA TYR A 18 0.33 -18.44 -13.65
C TYR A 18 0.80 -18.11 -12.22
N LEU A 19 1.67 -18.93 -11.63
CA LEU A 19 2.26 -18.66 -10.31
C LEU A 19 3.27 -17.50 -10.35
N LEU A 20 4.06 -17.42 -11.41
CA LEU A 20 4.95 -16.28 -11.67
C LEU A 20 4.17 -14.99 -11.94
N LEU A 21 3.05 -15.12 -12.65
CA LEU A 21 2.14 -14.02 -12.93
C LEU A 21 1.50 -13.47 -11.64
N ARG A 22 1.08 -14.35 -10.75
CA ARG A 22 0.51 -13.96 -9.45
C ARG A 22 1.53 -13.23 -8.58
N PHE A 23 2.78 -13.66 -8.62
CA PHE A 23 3.87 -13.02 -7.91
C PHE A 23 4.23 -11.66 -8.55
N ARG A 24 4.25 -11.57 -9.87
CA ARG A 24 4.46 -10.33 -10.61
C ARG A 24 3.32 -9.33 -10.46
N LEU A 25 2.08 -9.80 -10.46
CA LEU A 25 0.91 -8.97 -10.20
C LEU A 25 0.98 -8.30 -8.82
N LYS A 26 1.41 -9.06 -7.80
CA LYS A 26 1.61 -8.50 -6.46
C LYS A 26 2.69 -7.41 -6.45
N LYS A 27 3.83 -7.64 -7.11
CA LYS A 27 4.88 -6.62 -7.28
C LYS A 27 4.42 -5.40 -8.07
N MET A 28 3.62 -5.61 -9.11
CA MET A 28 3.04 -4.52 -9.89
C MET A 28 2.03 -3.70 -9.10
N HIS A 29 1.30 -4.34 -8.15
CA HIS A 29 0.37 -3.64 -7.28
C HIS A 29 1.12 -2.64 -6.38
N GLU A 30 2.19 -3.04 -5.71
CA GLU A 30 3.01 -2.14 -4.89
C GLU A 30 3.70 -1.06 -5.74
N LEU A 31 4.16 -1.39 -6.94
CA LEU A 31 4.75 -0.41 -7.85
C LEU A 31 3.71 0.63 -8.30
N SER A 32 2.50 0.20 -8.63
CA SER A 32 1.40 1.11 -9.00
C SER A 32 1.04 2.05 -7.86
N ILE A 33 1.05 1.55 -6.64
CA ILE A 33 0.81 2.36 -5.44
C ILE A 33 1.93 3.37 -5.23
N ALA A 34 3.19 2.95 -5.32
CA ALA A 34 4.33 3.84 -5.21
C ALA A 34 4.29 4.95 -6.28
N MET A 35 3.95 4.61 -7.51
CA MET A 35 3.79 5.58 -8.60
C MET A 35 2.63 6.55 -8.36
N SER A 36 1.52 6.08 -7.82
CA SER A 36 0.39 6.95 -7.44
C SER A 36 0.78 7.93 -6.33
N ILE A 37 1.60 7.50 -5.40
CA ILE A 37 2.13 8.39 -4.34
C ILE A 37 3.08 9.43 -4.96
N VAL A 38 3.91 9.05 -5.90
CA VAL A 38 4.75 9.99 -6.66
C VAL A 38 3.89 11.05 -7.35
N ASP A 39 2.82 10.65 -8.01
CA ASP A 39 1.91 11.59 -8.69
C ASP A 39 1.28 12.60 -7.71
N ILE A 40 0.85 12.12 -6.54
CA ILE A 40 0.34 12.99 -5.46
C ILE A 40 1.41 13.99 -5.02
N ALA A 41 2.64 13.54 -4.81
CA ALA A 41 3.75 14.39 -4.38
C ALA A 41 4.11 15.44 -5.44
N GLU A 42 4.15 15.06 -6.71
CA GLU A 42 4.40 15.96 -7.84
C GLU A 42 3.32 17.06 -7.92
N GLU A 43 2.07 16.69 -7.75
CA GLU A 43 0.94 17.64 -7.73
C GLU A 43 1.05 18.62 -6.57
N GLU A 44 1.33 18.15 -5.36
CA GLU A 44 1.48 19.00 -4.18
C GLU A 44 2.67 19.95 -4.29
N VAL A 45 3.78 19.51 -4.84
CA VAL A 45 4.95 20.38 -5.12
C VAL A 45 4.56 21.49 -6.07
N LYS A 46 3.82 21.21 -7.13
CA LYS A 46 3.31 22.21 -8.08
C LYS A 46 2.36 23.20 -7.43
N LYS A 47 1.39 22.72 -6.66
CA LYS A 47 0.40 23.57 -5.98
C LYS A 47 1.04 24.57 -5.01
N ASN A 48 2.13 24.20 -4.39
CA ASN A 48 2.82 25.00 -3.40
C ASN A 48 4.00 25.81 -3.97
N ASN A 49 4.21 25.81 -5.28
CA ASN A 49 5.35 26.43 -5.94
C ASN A 49 6.69 25.98 -5.31
N ALA A 50 6.73 24.73 -4.86
CA ALA A 50 7.87 24.11 -4.24
C ALA A 50 8.78 23.44 -5.29
N SER A 51 9.95 22.97 -4.87
CA SER A 51 10.91 22.31 -5.73
C SER A 51 10.97 20.80 -5.49
N LYS A 52 10.80 20.36 -4.25
CA LYS A 52 10.93 18.95 -3.86
C LYS A 52 10.24 18.65 -2.53
N VAL A 53 10.08 17.36 -2.25
CA VAL A 53 9.66 16.86 -0.96
C VAL A 53 10.88 16.52 -0.12
N ILE A 54 10.89 16.92 1.14
CA ILE A 54 11.93 16.55 2.10
C ILE A 54 11.51 15.41 3.02
N GLU A 55 10.21 15.31 3.31
CA GLU A 55 9.66 14.24 4.14
C GLU A 55 8.27 13.85 3.65
N ILE A 56 7.99 12.57 3.65
CA ILE A 56 6.67 12.01 3.38
C ILE A 56 6.29 11.03 4.49
N GLU A 57 5.08 11.17 5.02
CA GLU A 57 4.52 10.21 5.97
C GLU A 57 3.40 9.41 5.32
N LEU A 58 3.50 8.08 5.41
CA LEU A 58 2.50 7.14 4.92
C LEU A 58 1.83 6.43 6.08
N GLU A 59 0.53 6.17 5.95
CA GLU A 59 -0.19 5.23 6.81
C GLU A 59 -0.60 4.01 5.99
N ILE A 60 -0.20 2.84 6.45
CA ILE A 60 -0.47 1.56 5.80
C ILE A 60 -1.06 0.60 6.84
N GLY A 61 -2.29 0.17 6.60
CA GLY A 61 -2.97 -0.78 7.47
C GLY A 61 -2.45 -2.21 7.30
N LYS A 62 -2.44 -2.96 8.37
CA LYS A 62 -2.03 -4.38 8.39
C LYS A 62 -2.82 -5.25 7.41
N LEU A 63 -4.09 -4.91 7.18
CA LEU A 63 -4.99 -5.61 6.24
C LEU A 63 -5.21 -4.85 4.92
N SER A 64 -4.35 -3.89 4.61
CA SER A 64 -4.42 -3.13 3.35
C SER A 64 -4.09 -3.97 2.11
N GLY A 65 -3.49 -5.13 2.30
CA GLY A 65 -3.00 -5.96 1.20
C GLY A 65 -1.61 -5.57 0.70
N ILE A 66 -1.00 -4.56 1.29
CA ILE A 66 0.35 -4.11 0.94
C ILE A 66 1.39 -4.95 1.70
N GLU A 67 2.29 -5.56 0.95
CA GLU A 67 3.42 -6.28 1.52
C GLU A 67 4.59 -5.29 1.70
N PRO A 68 5.10 -5.08 2.96
CA PRO A 68 6.10 -4.04 3.24
C PRO A 68 7.40 -4.16 2.44
N TYR A 69 7.94 -5.35 2.27
CA TYR A 69 9.18 -5.54 1.51
C TYR A 69 8.99 -5.28 0.02
N ALA A 70 7.84 -5.67 -0.53
CA ALA A 70 7.51 -5.39 -1.92
C ALA A 70 7.33 -3.90 -2.16
N LEU A 71 6.73 -3.19 -1.20
CA LEU A 71 6.61 -1.73 -1.25
C LEU A 71 7.98 -1.07 -1.18
N ASP A 72 8.86 -1.49 -0.28
CA ASP A 72 10.22 -0.94 -0.16
C ASP A 72 10.98 -1.06 -1.47
N PHE A 73 10.94 -2.24 -2.08
CA PHE A 73 11.58 -2.48 -3.37
C PHE A 73 10.98 -1.61 -4.49
N ALA A 74 9.66 -1.55 -4.57
CA ALA A 74 8.95 -0.73 -5.56
C ALA A 74 9.21 0.76 -5.35
N TRP A 75 9.27 1.20 -4.10
CA TRP A 75 9.54 2.58 -3.72
C TRP A 75 10.87 3.07 -4.28
N ASP A 76 11.95 2.31 -4.03
CA ASP A 76 13.29 2.67 -4.47
C ASP A 76 13.39 2.86 -5.99
N GLN A 77 12.58 2.12 -6.74
CA GLN A 77 12.49 2.27 -8.19
C GLN A 77 11.63 3.45 -8.63
N ALA A 78 10.48 3.63 -7.96
CA ALA A 78 9.47 4.62 -8.36
C ALA A 78 9.93 6.07 -8.12
N ILE A 79 10.70 6.33 -7.07
CA ILE A 79 11.10 7.68 -6.69
C ILE A 79 12.26 8.27 -7.50
N LEU A 80 12.97 7.44 -8.27
CA LEU A 80 14.12 7.88 -9.04
C LEU A 80 13.75 9.02 -10.00
N LYS A 81 14.51 10.10 -9.96
CA LYS A 81 14.32 11.31 -10.78
C LYS A 81 12.96 11.99 -10.57
N THR A 82 12.38 11.83 -9.40
CA THR A 82 11.13 12.51 -9.02
C THR A 82 11.37 13.47 -7.86
N VAL A 83 10.33 14.20 -7.48
CA VAL A 83 10.38 15.11 -6.31
C VAL A 83 10.59 14.37 -4.98
N LEU A 84 10.43 13.05 -4.96
CA LEU A 84 10.61 12.18 -3.79
C LEU A 84 12.00 11.54 -3.70
N GLU A 85 12.86 11.72 -4.69
CA GLU A 85 14.15 11.00 -4.79
C GLU A 85 14.99 11.07 -3.51
N ASN A 86 15.03 12.22 -2.87
CA ASN A 86 15.82 12.46 -1.65
C ASN A 86 14.95 12.66 -0.41
N ALA A 87 13.67 12.38 -0.49
CA ALA A 87 12.74 12.54 0.63
C ALA A 87 12.93 11.43 1.67
N GLU A 88 12.84 11.80 2.95
CA GLU A 88 12.74 10.83 4.03
C GLU A 88 11.31 10.26 4.04
N ARG A 89 11.17 8.94 3.93
CA ARG A 89 9.89 8.26 4.07
C ARG A 89 9.73 7.72 5.47
N LYS A 90 8.65 8.15 6.15
CA LYS A 90 8.19 7.59 7.40
C LYS A 90 6.92 6.80 7.14
N THR A 91 6.87 5.55 7.55
CA THR A 91 5.69 4.70 7.38
C THR A 91 5.15 4.30 8.74
N LEU A 92 3.88 4.63 8.99
CA LEU A 92 3.14 4.15 10.14
C LEU A 92 2.30 2.94 9.69
N TYR A 93 2.60 1.78 10.25
CA TYR A 93 1.79 0.58 10.06
C TYR A 93 0.70 0.54 11.11
N VAL A 94 -0.56 0.55 10.66
CA VAL A 94 -1.74 0.63 11.53
C VAL A 94 -2.26 -0.78 11.82
N GLU A 95 -2.37 -1.12 13.10
CA GLU A 95 -2.93 -2.39 13.54
C GLU A 95 -4.41 -2.53 13.16
N ALA A 96 -4.81 -3.77 12.93
CA ALA A 96 -6.19 -4.06 12.54
C ALA A 96 -7.06 -4.33 13.76
N TRP A 97 -8.12 -3.56 13.88
CA TRP A 97 -9.13 -3.68 14.95
C TRP A 97 -10.50 -3.86 14.35
N ALA A 98 -11.30 -4.68 15.01
CA ALA A 98 -12.67 -4.95 14.63
C ALA A 98 -13.62 -4.82 15.80
N LYS A 99 -14.89 -4.54 15.49
CA LYS A 99 -15.99 -4.57 16.44
C LYS A 99 -16.94 -5.70 16.05
N CYS A 100 -17.22 -6.60 16.98
CA CYS A 100 -18.20 -7.64 16.77
C CYS A 100 -19.60 -7.05 16.58
N LEU A 101 -20.29 -7.43 15.52
CA LEU A 101 -21.65 -6.97 15.25
C LEU A 101 -22.69 -7.66 16.13
N ASP A 102 -22.38 -8.84 16.68
CA ASP A 102 -23.30 -9.60 17.52
C ASP A 102 -23.24 -9.21 18.99
N CYS A 103 -22.04 -9.01 19.56
CA CYS A 103 -21.89 -8.69 20.98
C CYS A 103 -21.28 -7.31 21.27
N GLY A 104 -20.78 -6.61 20.26
CA GLY A 104 -20.19 -5.26 20.40
C GLY A 104 -18.77 -5.21 20.93
N HIS A 105 -18.13 -6.36 21.19
CA HIS A 105 -16.75 -6.43 21.68
C HIS A 105 -15.78 -5.92 20.60
N GLU A 106 -14.84 -5.08 21.01
CA GLU A 106 -13.75 -4.61 20.15
C GLU A 106 -12.50 -5.45 20.40
N PHE A 107 -11.86 -5.90 19.33
CA PHE A 107 -10.69 -6.79 19.42
C PHE A 107 -9.74 -6.59 18.25
N GLU A 108 -8.47 -6.87 18.51
CA GLU A 108 -7.43 -6.86 17.48
C GLU A 108 -7.55 -8.12 16.62
N ILE A 109 -7.34 -7.98 15.31
CA ILE A 109 -7.39 -9.08 14.35
C ILE A 109 -6.10 -9.16 13.53
N ASP A 110 -5.72 -10.36 13.16
CA ASP A 110 -4.62 -10.62 12.22
C ASP A 110 -5.13 -10.93 10.82
N ASN A 111 -6.33 -11.49 10.72
CA ASN A 111 -6.97 -11.89 9.47
C ASN A 111 -8.46 -11.55 9.49
N PHE A 112 -9.03 -11.41 8.28
CA PHE A 112 -10.48 -11.19 8.13
C PHE A 112 -11.35 -12.34 8.67
N TYR A 113 -10.76 -13.53 8.86
CA TYR A 113 -11.47 -14.72 9.34
C TYR A 113 -11.43 -14.88 10.85
N ASP A 114 -10.78 -14.00 11.56
CA ASP A 114 -10.67 -14.09 13.02
C ASP A 114 -12.03 -13.92 13.66
N GLU A 115 -12.37 -14.84 14.56
CA GLU A 115 -13.63 -14.80 15.30
C GLU A 115 -13.53 -13.86 16.52
N CYS A 116 -14.69 -13.36 16.95
CA CYS A 116 -14.77 -12.61 18.20
C CYS A 116 -14.33 -13.49 19.38
N PRO A 117 -13.35 -13.07 20.17
CA PRO A 117 -12.89 -13.87 21.32
C PRO A 117 -13.94 -13.98 22.44
N SER A 118 -14.95 -13.11 22.42
CA SER A 118 -16.01 -13.08 23.43
C SER A 118 -17.19 -14.00 23.09
N CYS A 119 -17.68 -13.98 21.84
CA CYS A 119 -18.87 -14.74 21.43
C CYS A 119 -18.67 -15.69 20.25
N GLN A 120 -17.45 -15.76 19.69
CA GLN A 120 -17.07 -16.61 18.56
C GLN A 120 -17.81 -16.30 17.25
N SER A 121 -18.47 -15.16 17.15
CA SER A 121 -19.07 -14.70 15.89
C SER A 121 -18.00 -14.26 14.88
N TYR A 122 -18.26 -14.49 13.61
CA TYR A 122 -17.43 -13.98 12.50
C TYR A 122 -17.93 -12.64 11.96
N MET A 123 -19.12 -12.20 12.41
CA MET A 123 -19.72 -10.95 11.95
C MET A 123 -19.07 -9.76 12.64
N LYS A 124 -18.34 -8.98 11.87
CA LYS A 124 -17.57 -7.85 12.40
C LYS A 124 -17.54 -6.68 11.44
N GLU A 125 -17.27 -5.51 12.00
CA GLU A 125 -16.95 -4.30 11.29
C GLU A 125 -15.52 -3.91 11.58
N LEU A 126 -14.74 -3.56 10.56
CA LEU A 126 -13.36 -3.10 10.75
C LEU A 126 -13.36 -1.66 11.26
N ILE A 127 -12.63 -1.44 12.35
CA ILE A 127 -12.40 -0.11 12.92
C ILE A 127 -11.14 0.50 12.28
N SER A 128 -10.09 -0.29 12.08
CA SER A 128 -8.82 0.11 11.50
C SER A 128 -8.13 -1.06 10.82
N GLY A 129 -7.07 -0.77 10.06
CA GLY A 129 -6.22 -1.78 9.44
C GLY A 129 -6.27 -1.84 7.92
N LYS A 130 -7.11 -1.04 7.27
CA LYS A 130 -7.18 -0.93 5.79
C LYS A 130 -6.59 0.34 5.22
N GLU A 131 -6.00 1.17 6.06
CA GLU A 131 -5.44 2.45 5.65
C GLU A 131 -4.40 2.27 4.54
N LEU A 132 -4.45 3.13 3.57
CA LEU A 132 -3.43 3.31 2.55
C LEU A 132 -3.49 4.76 2.10
N ARG A 133 -2.68 5.62 2.73
CA ARG A 133 -2.74 7.05 2.45
C ARG A 133 -1.42 7.77 2.70
N VAL A 134 -1.25 8.87 2.02
CA VAL A 134 -0.24 9.87 2.36
C VAL A 134 -0.81 10.71 3.51
N LYS A 135 -0.21 10.60 4.68
CA LYS A 135 -0.62 11.37 5.86
C LYS A 135 -0.17 12.82 5.77
N SER A 136 1.08 13.03 5.38
CA SER A 136 1.65 14.37 5.25
C SER A 136 2.82 14.41 4.27
N LEU A 137 3.05 15.59 3.73
CA LEU A 137 4.20 15.93 2.89
C LEU A 137 4.82 17.21 3.41
N THR A 138 6.14 17.22 3.58
CA THR A 138 6.90 18.44 3.84
C THR A 138 7.68 18.79 2.59
N VAL A 139 7.39 19.97 2.04
CA VAL A 139 7.97 20.46 0.77
C VAL A 139 8.82 21.72 0.98
N ILE A 140 9.74 21.94 0.07
CA ILE A 140 10.52 23.17 0.01
C ILE A 140 10.67 23.69 -1.40
#